data_e6730a07e3cc39e0ab51900217bd8cb5
#
_entry.id   e6730a07e3cc39e0ab51900217bd8cb5
#
_cell.length_a   1.000
_cell.length_b   1.000
_cell.length_c   1.000
_cell.angle_alpha   90.00
_cell.angle_beta   90.00
_cell.angle_gamma   90.00
#
_symmetry.space_group_name_H-M   'P 1'
#
loop_
_entity.id
_entity.type
_entity.pdbx_description
1 polymer ?
#
loop_
_entity_poly.entity_id
_entity_poly.type
_entity_poly.pdbx_seq_one_letter_code
_entity_poly.pdbx_strand_id
1 'polypeptide(L)'
;MQFNLCDEPWVLVMGTDGIPQKTSLIDAFKNLHKYLSFAGEVRLQDTAILRLFCAISVTMLYRMEPDGRENFTTDKKVLMDRFKEIWERGQFPEKMVDGYFDKWRDRFYLVGGEYPFYQVPESYAKIEVKNKGKKNEEVIYKLPDIHGNYKAMNLQSISALNGTILESKSKLSAYANAFAEGKNTMAFDEAARWLIWYMAFADCGPRVPGKGSTSWYAKPTFPSEGALVFPTGQNLFETVMLNSVLFKKESPYDSISPAWEQGPSPIIQNEPYGDAAPQNLPELYTQQSRKIMLVSTEDKITGAYLIAGDRYGTYNAFIEPMFLWKPDPSDKNNQKQIPVKYTINSSWNTLRNVLLSSETSRSVDWIHRLEDEDLLEDRNIPFLMTCVVYGDSKRAFIKHMLSDEVIVNSQFFNDSLKKNDMEKALSMINGISKAFYHFGCNLETAEGSENDLAKIRGKEVERSFLEEAEVCFRRFIKDEIDKTQMREQVQTICRNVSEHEIKRTDLNAYVNDKMTPVFAERDLWKNIYPLLKGNKKG
;
A
#
# COMPACT_ATOMS: atom_id res chain seq x y z
N MET A 1 4.94 -23.96 24.46
CA MET A 1 5.75 -23.83 23.24
C MET A 1 6.08 -22.35 23.03
N GLN A 2 7.23 -22.02 22.46
CA GLN A 2 7.63 -20.64 22.18
C GLN A 2 7.88 -20.51 20.68
N PHE A 3 7.55 -19.37 20.10
CA PHE A 3 7.84 -19.02 18.71
C PHE A 3 8.29 -17.56 18.66
N ASN A 4 9.60 -17.35 18.49
CA ASN A 4 10.21 -16.03 18.41
C ASN A 4 10.51 -15.66 16.96
N LEU A 5 9.97 -14.54 16.50
CA LEU A 5 10.12 -14.05 15.13
C LEU A 5 11.58 -13.72 14.76
N CYS A 6 12.43 -13.43 15.74
CA CYS A 6 13.85 -13.20 15.51
C CYS A 6 14.58 -14.47 15.06
N ASP A 7 14.18 -15.64 15.56
CA ASP A 7 14.91 -16.89 15.44
C ASP A 7 14.22 -17.92 14.56
N GLU A 8 12.88 -17.96 14.60
CA GLU A 8 12.12 -18.95 13.86
C GLU A 8 11.83 -18.49 12.42
N PRO A 9 11.83 -19.41 11.44
CA PRO A 9 11.63 -19.05 10.03
C PRO A 9 10.16 -18.76 9.73
N TRP A 10 9.82 -17.50 9.43
CA TRP A 10 8.46 -17.08 9.13
C TRP A 10 8.36 -16.10 7.94
N VAL A 11 9.44 -15.36 7.63
CA VAL A 11 9.48 -14.43 6.50
C VAL A 11 9.61 -15.23 5.21
N LEU A 12 8.67 -15.09 4.29
CA LEU A 12 8.78 -15.66 2.95
C LEU A 12 9.54 -14.71 2.04
N VAL A 13 10.63 -15.20 1.45
CA VAL A 13 11.49 -14.45 0.54
C VAL A 13 11.74 -15.25 -0.74
N MET A 14 11.98 -14.55 -1.84
CA MET A 14 12.34 -15.14 -3.13
C MET A 14 13.86 -15.19 -3.25
N GLY A 15 14.43 -16.39 -3.35
CA GLY A 15 15.85 -16.58 -3.62
C GLY A 15 16.23 -16.14 -5.03
N THR A 16 17.53 -15.96 -5.28
CA THR A 16 18.07 -15.64 -6.62
C THR A 16 17.87 -16.77 -7.63
N ASP A 17 17.59 -17.97 -7.17
CA ASP A 17 17.19 -19.14 -7.97
C ASP A 17 15.70 -19.14 -8.35
N GLY A 18 14.93 -18.13 -7.91
CA GLY A 18 13.49 -18.05 -8.13
C GLY A 18 12.66 -18.98 -7.23
N ILE A 19 13.26 -19.57 -6.20
CA ILE A 19 12.58 -20.48 -5.26
C ILE A 19 12.20 -19.71 -3.99
N PRO A 20 10.91 -19.74 -3.58
CA PRO A 20 10.50 -19.18 -2.31
C PRO A 20 11.09 -19.98 -1.14
N GLN A 21 11.58 -19.27 -0.13
CA GLN A 21 12.11 -19.89 1.08
C GLN A 21 11.70 -19.11 2.33
N LYS A 22 11.73 -19.77 3.49
CA LYS A 22 11.45 -19.13 4.78
C LYS A 22 12.76 -18.76 5.48
N THR A 23 12.78 -17.60 6.11
CA THR A 23 13.91 -17.14 6.93
C THR A 23 13.42 -16.51 8.23
N SER A 24 14.25 -16.45 9.26
CA SER A 24 13.97 -15.69 10.48
C SER A 24 14.14 -14.19 10.23
N LEU A 25 13.71 -13.35 11.17
CA LEU A 25 13.85 -11.90 11.05
C LEU A 25 15.33 -11.48 11.07
N ILE A 26 16.14 -12.05 11.95
CA ILE A 26 17.58 -11.75 12.05
C ILE A 26 18.31 -12.22 10.79
N ASP A 27 18.09 -13.47 10.38
CA ASP A 27 18.72 -14.01 9.17
C ASP A 27 18.29 -13.26 7.91
N ALA A 28 17.02 -12.80 7.86
CA ALA A 28 16.56 -11.97 6.77
C ALA A 28 17.37 -10.68 6.68
N PHE A 29 17.52 -9.91 7.78
CA PHE A 29 18.28 -8.66 7.78
C PHE A 29 19.75 -8.85 7.41
N LYS A 30 20.38 -9.93 7.87
CA LYS A 30 21.78 -10.27 7.52
C LYS A 30 21.95 -10.65 6.04
N ASN A 31 20.89 -11.15 5.39
CA ASN A 31 20.94 -11.71 4.05
C ASN A 31 20.00 -11.04 3.02
N LEU A 32 19.44 -9.86 3.31
CA LEU A 32 18.54 -9.14 2.40
C LEU A 32 19.10 -9.00 0.98
N HIS A 33 20.42 -8.82 0.84
CA HIS A 33 21.13 -8.72 -0.45
C HIS A 33 21.11 -10.02 -1.28
N LYS A 34 20.77 -11.17 -0.68
CA LYS A 34 20.67 -12.47 -1.35
C LYS A 34 19.25 -12.80 -1.81
N TYR A 35 18.28 -11.97 -1.50
CA TYR A 35 16.89 -12.20 -1.84
C TYR A 35 16.42 -11.17 -2.89
N LEU A 36 15.64 -11.64 -3.87
CA LEU A 36 15.08 -10.76 -4.91
C LEU A 36 13.93 -9.91 -4.36
N SER A 37 13.03 -10.53 -3.60
CA SER A 37 11.82 -9.88 -3.08
C SER A 37 11.24 -10.65 -1.90
N PHE A 38 10.22 -10.09 -1.24
CA PHE A 38 9.29 -10.90 -0.46
C PHE A 38 8.47 -11.82 -1.37
N ALA A 39 7.98 -12.92 -0.82
CA ALA A 39 7.24 -13.96 -1.56
C ALA A 39 6.01 -14.45 -0.76
N GLY A 40 5.31 -13.54 -0.10
CA GLY A 40 4.12 -13.83 0.69
C GLY A 40 2.93 -14.33 -0.13
N GLU A 41 1.87 -14.67 0.55
CA GLU A 41 0.66 -15.25 -0.06
C GLU A 41 -0.09 -14.25 -0.97
N VAL A 42 0.04 -12.94 -0.66
CA VAL A 42 -0.51 -11.84 -1.48
C VAL A 42 0.42 -10.63 -1.44
N ARG A 43 0.45 -9.82 -2.52
CA ARG A 43 1.32 -8.61 -2.61
C ARG A 43 1.11 -7.61 -1.48
N LEU A 44 -0.10 -7.48 -0.97
CA LEU A 44 -0.38 -6.62 0.19
C LEU A 44 0.23 -7.14 1.49
N GLN A 45 0.43 -8.44 1.62
CA GLN A 45 1.17 -9.02 2.76
C GLN A 45 2.65 -8.67 2.66
N ASP A 46 3.23 -8.75 1.44
CA ASP A 46 4.60 -8.30 1.19
C ASP A 46 4.78 -6.82 1.53
N THR A 47 3.79 -5.98 1.17
CA THR A 47 3.79 -4.56 1.51
C THR A 47 3.76 -4.31 3.03
N ALA A 48 2.95 -5.07 3.76
CA ALA A 48 2.89 -4.95 5.22
C ALA A 48 4.21 -5.38 5.88
N ILE A 49 4.83 -6.46 5.38
CA ILE A 49 6.13 -6.95 5.85
C ILE A 49 7.23 -5.95 5.49
N LEU A 50 7.23 -5.38 4.27
CA LEU A 50 8.17 -4.30 3.89
C LEU A 50 8.09 -3.13 4.87
N ARG A 51 6.89 -2.69 5.24
CA ARG A 51 6.72 -1.59 6.21
C ARG A 51 7.34 -1.93 7.57
N LEU A 52 7.20 -3.16 8.04
CA LEU A 52 7.88 -3.62 9.26
C LEU A 52 9.40 -3.58 9.09
N PHE A 53 9.94 -4.05 7.97
CA PHE A 53 11.37 -4.02 7.69
C PHE A 53 11.90 -2.59 7.60
N CYS A 54 11.17 -1.67 6.97
CA CYS A 54 11.51 -0.25 6.95
C CYS A 54 11.50 0.38 8.35
N ALA A 55 10.52 0.00 9.19
CA ALA A 55 10.48 0.47 10.57
C ALA A 55 11.71 0.01 11.37
N ILE A 56 12.12 -1.24 11.22
CA ILE A 56 13.33 -1.77 11.86
C ILE A 56 14.59 -1.11 11.30
N SER A 57 14.70 -1.00 9.96
CA SER A 57 15.83 -0.36 9.28
C SER A 57 16.03 1.09 9.75
N VAL A 58 14.98 1.91 9.70
CA VAL A 58 15.05 3.29 10.18
C VAL A 58 15.40 3.36 11.67
N THR A 59 14.85 2.46 12.49
CA THR A 59 15.18 2.41 13.91
C THR A 59 16.66 2.09 14.13
N MET A 60 17.20 1.09 13.41
CA MET A 60 18.62 0.76 13.49
C MET A 60 19.50 1.93 13.02
N LEU A 61 19.15 2.57 11.90
CA LEU A 61 19.89 3.74 11.37
C LEU A 61 19.96 4.90 12.36
N TYR A 62 18.91 5.12 13.16
CA TYR A 62 18.91 6.15 14.19
C TYR A 62 19.63 5.74 15.48
N ARG A 63 19.61 4.45 15.84
CA ARG A 63 20.04 3.97 17.16
C ARG A 63 21.39 3.30 17.20
N MET A 64 21.84 2.69 16.09
CA MET A 64 22.98 1.77 16.09
C MET A 64 24.10 2.27 15.19
N GLU A 65 25.33 2.11 15.64
CA GLU A 65 26.51 2.23 14.79
C GLU A 65 26.72 0.92 14.00
N PRO A 66 27.44 0.95 12.85
CA PRO A 66 27.76 -0.25 12.07
C PRO A 66 28.52 -1.34 12.86
N ASP A 67 29.25 -0.95 13.90
CA ASP A 67 29.99 -1.88 14.79
C ASP A 67 29.11 -2.52 15.89
N GLY A 68 27.82 -2.21 15.94
CA GLY A 68 26.83 -2.76 16.87
C GLY A 68 26.67 -1.98 18.18
N ARG A 69 27.39 -0.88 18.36
CA ARG A 69 27.19 -0.01 19.53
C ARG A 69 25.92 0.82 19.39
N GLU A 70 25.19 0.98 20.49
CA GLU A 70 24.04 1.89 20.54
C GLU A 70 24.54 3.34 20.59
N ASN A 71 24.08 4.13 19.63
CA ASN A 71 24.35 5.58 19.53
C ASN A 71 23.19 6.27 18.83
N PHE A 72 22.18 6.68 19.61
CA PHE A 72 21.03 7.43 19.08
C PHE A 72 21.48 8.80 18.57
N THR A 73 21.06 9.15 17.37
CA THR A 73 21.36 10.45 16.78
C THR A 73 20.17 11.01 16.02
N THR A 74 20.05 12.35 16.06
CA THR A 74 19.14 13.14 15.21
C THR A 74 19.94 14.11 14.33
N ASP A 75 21.27 13.95 14.26
CA ASP A 75 22.10 14.73 13.37
C ASP A 75 21.93 14.25 11.92
N LYS A 76 21.51 15.16 11.04
CA LYS A 76 21.22 14.88 9.65
C LYS A 76 22.43 14.30 8.90
N LYS A 77 23.62 14.85 9.17
CA LYS A 77 24.85 14.40 8.50
C LYS A 77 25.25 13.01 8.96
N VAL A 78 25.24 12.76 10.26
CA VAL A 78 25.57 11.43 10.82
C VAL A 78 24.61 10.36 10.29
N LEU A 79 23.31 10.67 10.19
CA LEU A 79 22.32 9.76 9.64
C LEU A 79 22.58 9.44 8.16
N MET A 80 22.90 10.46 7.36
CA MET A 80 23.21 10.25 5.94
C MET A 80 24.53 9.52 5.76
N ASP A 81 25.59 9.84 6.51
CA ASP A 81 26.87 9.14 6.46
C ASP A 81 26.70 7.65 6.81
N ARG A 82 25.89 7.34 7.84
CA ARG A 82 25.56 5.96 8.24
C ARG A 82 24.75 5.23 7.15
N PHE A 83 23.78 5.93 6.55
CA PHE A 83 23.01 5.38 5.43
C PHE A 83 23.92 5.06 4.23
N LYS A 84 24.81 6.00 3.85
CA LYS A 84 25.78 5.83 2.76
C LYS A 84 26.70 4.65 2.98
N GLU A 85 27.29 4.53 4.18
CA GLU A 85 28.17 3.41 4.51
C GLU A 85 27.46 2.06 4.33
N ILE A 86 26.20 1.94 4.80
CA ILE A 86 25.44 0.70 4.69
C ILE A 86 25.02 0.45 3.24
N TRP A 87 24.61 1.49 2.51
CA TRP A 87 24.27 1.41 1.09
C TRP A 87 25.44 0.92 0.23
N GLU A 88 26.62 1.53 0.37
CA GLU A 88 27.83 1.17 -0.35
C GLU A 88 28.31 -0.26 -0.02
N ARG A 89 28.09 -0.71 1.21
CA ARG A 89 28.36 -2.08 1.65
C ARG A 89 27.45 -3.11 0.99
N GLY A 90 26.27 -2.70 0.51
CA GLY A 90 25.26 -3.55 -0.11
C GLY A 90 24.57 -4.53 0.85
N GLN A 91 24.76 -4.39 2.18
CA GLN A 91 24.15 -5.23 3.23
C GLN A 91 24.20 -4.56 4.58
N PHE A 92 23.29 -4.91 5.48
CA PHE A 92 23.36 -4.50 6.88
C PHE A 92 24.55 -5.15 7.58
N PRO A 93 25.33 -4.39 8.39
CA PRO A 93 26.39 -4.96 9.21
C PRO A 93 25.84 -5.96 10.22
N GLU A 94 26.37 -7.18 10.26
CA GLU A 94 25.88 -8.24 11.17
C GLU A 94 25.88 -7.78 12.63
N LYS A 95 26.95 -7.10 13.07
CA LYS A 95 27.03 -6.58 14.44
C LYS A 95 25.95 -5.56 14.77
N MET A 96 25.56 -4.73 13.81
CA MET A 96 24.46 -3.76 13.96
C MET A 96 23.13 -4.49 14.15
N VAL A 97 22.88 -5.52 13.34
CA VAL A 97 21.69 -6.37 13.42
C VAL A 97 21.64 -7.09 14.76
N ASP A 98 22.71 -7.78 15.12
CA ASP A 98 22.80 -8.53 16.39
C ASP A 98 22.62 -7.58 17.59
N GLY A 99 23.35 -6.46 17.64
CA GLY A 99 23.25 -5.51 18.74
C GLY A 99 21.85 -4.93 18.94
N TYR A 100 21.11 -4.69 17.86
CA TYR A 100 19.73 -4.24 17.96
C TYR A 100 18.79 -5.34 18.44
N PHE A 101 18.82 -6.51 17.81
CA PHE A 101 17.89 -7.59 18.14
C PHE A 101 18.20 -8.25 19.48
N ASP A 102 19.46 -8.33 19.93
CA ASP A 102 19.79 -8.83 21.26
C ASP A 102 19.11 -8.04 22.38
N LYS A 103 18.98 -6.72 22.20
CA LYS A 103 18.27 -5.83 23.14
C LYS A 103 16.75 -6.04 23.14
N TRP A 104 16.17 -6.31 21.98
CA TRP A 104 14.72 -6.32 21.81
C TRP A 104 14.13 -7.71 21.52
N ARG A 105 14.91 -8.77 21.51
CA ARG A 105 14.50 -10.15 21.20
C ARG A 105 13.25 -10.59 21.97
N ASP A 106 13.13 -10.23 23.24
CA ASP A 106 11.98 -10.56 24.09
C ASP A 106 10.66 -9.93 23.65
N ARG A 107 10.72 -8.96 22.75
CA ARG A 107 9.54 -8.27 22.19
C ARG A 107 9.00 -8.90 20.91
N PHE A 108 9.66 -9.92 20.41
CA PHE A 108 9.34 -10.56 19.13
C PHE A 108 8.76 -11.98 19.26
N TYR A 109 8.31 -12.39 20.44
CA TYR A 109 7.58 -13.62 20.60
C TYR A 109 6.16 -13.53 20.00
N LEU A 110 5.85 -14.37 18.99
CA LEU A 110 4.47 -14.57 18.55
C LEU A 110 3.66 -15.34 19.61
N VAL A 111 4.29 -16.37 20.21
CA VAL A 111 3.72 -17.23 21.23
C VAL A 111 4.76 -17.47 22.34
N GLY A 112 4.34 -17.47 23.59
CA GLY A 112 5.14 -17.88 24.73
C GLY A 112 6.05 -16.82 25.35
N GLY A 113 5.97 -15.56 24.91
CA GLY A 113 6.69 -14.43 25.53
C GLY A 113 5.83 -13.65 26.52
N GLU A 114 6.47 -12.94 27.43
CA GLU A 114 5.78 -12.01 28.36
C GLU A 114 5.09 -10.86 27.61
N TYR A 115 5.74 -10.38 26.54
CA TYR A 115 5.24 -9.29 25.70
C TYR A 115 5.07 -9.79 24.26
N PRO A 116 3.92 -10.41 23.92
CA PRO A 116 3.73 -11.00 22.62
C PRO A 116 3.67 -9.95 21.52
N PHE A 117 4.39 -10.21 20.42
CA PHE A 117 4.55 -9.29 19.30
C PHE A 117 3.20 -8.90 18.68
N TYR A 118 2.94 -7.58 18.61
CA TYR A 118 1.69 -6.98 18.12
C TYR A 118 0.43 -7.46 18.85
N GLN A 119 0.56 -7.93 20.06
CA GLN A 119 -0.55 -8.46 20.85
C GLN A 119 -0.61 -7.78 22.22
N VAL A 120 -1.75 -7.90 22.87
CA VAL A 120 -1.91 -7.53 24.27
C VAL A 120 -1.68 -8.78 25.12
N PRO A 121 -0.80 -8.76 26.13
CA PRO A 121 -0.62 -9.86 27.06
C PRO A 121 -1.93 -10.16 27.81
N GLU A 122 -2.21 -11.44 28.03
CA GLU A 122 -3.38 -11.88 28.80
C GLU A 122 -3.44 -11.26 30.20
N SER A 123 -2.27 -11.06 30.82
CA SER A 123 -2.14 -10.42 32.14
C SER A 123 -2.68 -8.99 32.21
N TYR A 124 -2.87 -8.32 31.06
CA TYR A 124 -3.43 -6.97 30.99
C TYR A 124 -4.95 -6.98 30.84
N ALA A 125 -5.55 -8.11 30.52
CA ALA A 125 -6.99 -8.23 30.38
C ALA A 125 -7.66 -8.57 31.71
N LYS A 126 -8.83 -7.97 31.95
CA LYS A 126 -9.74 -8.42 33.00
C LYS A 126 -10.52 -9.62 32.50
N ILE A 127 -10.44 -10.73 33.24
CA ILE A 127 -11.11 -11.98 32.88
C ILE A 127 -12.45 -12.07 33.61
N GLU A 128 -13.51 -12.37 32.88
CA GLU A 128 -14.84 -12.67 33.40
C GLU A 128 -15.26 -14.04 32.87
N VAL A 129 -15.69 -14.94 33.78
CA VAL A 129 -16.17 -16.26 33.41
C VAL A 129 -17.68 -16.30 33.58
N LYS A 130 -18.42 -16.44 32.44
CA LYS A 130 -19.84 -16.67 32.44
C LYS A 130 -20.18 -18.16 32.53
N ASN A 131 -21.31 -18.46 33.13
CA ASN A 131 -21.81 -19.84 33.28
C ASN A 131 -20.78 -20.80 33.91
N LYS A 132 -20.00 -20.32 34.88
CA LYS A 132 -18.94 -21.09 35.55
C LYS A 132 -19.44 -22.44 36.01
N GLY A 133 -18.73 -23.51 35.66
CA GLY A 133 -19.06 -24.88 35.99
C GLY A 133 -20.20 -25.49 35.17
N LYS A 134 -20.70 -24.82 34.13
CA LYS A 134 -21.71 -25.34 33.20
C LYS A 134 -21.08 -25.77 31.87
N LYS A 135 -21.78 -26.63 31.10
CA LYS A 135 -21.34 -27.14 29.79
C LYS A 135 -21.03 -26.03 28.77
N ASN A 136 -21.59 -24.81 28.97
CA ASN A 136 -21.41 -23.62 28.12
C ASN A 136 -20.66 -22.51 28.87
N GLU A 137 -19.64 -22.88 29.63
CA GLU A 137 -18.72 -21.92 30.26
C GLU A 137 -18.04 -21.10 29.18
N GLU A 138 -18.03 -19.76 29.37
CA GLU A 138 -17.44 -18.80 28.42
C GLU A 138 -16.47 -17.87 29.14
N VAL A 139 -15.23 -17.82 28.68
CA VAL A 139 -14.21 -16.88 29.16
C VAL A 139 -14.27 -15.60 28.32
N ILE A 140 -14.41 -14.47 28.99
CA ILE A 140 -14.50 -13.15 28.36
C ILE A 140 -13.32 -12.30 28.81
N TYR A 141 -12.48 -11.92 27.87
CA TYR A 141 -11.40 -10.97 28.09
C TYR A 141 -11.90 -9.54 27.86
N LYS A 142 -11.55 -8.64 28.77
CA LYS A 142 -11.96 -7.24 28.72
C LYS A 142 -10.75 -6.32 28.83
N LEU A 143 -10.67 -5.30 27.99
CA LEU A 143 -9.67 -4.25 28.04
C LEU A 143 -10.28 -2.89 28.39
N PRO A 144 -9.54 -2.00 29.07
CA PRO A 144 -10.03 -0.67 29.39
C PRO A 144 -10.04 0.25 28.16
N ASP A 145 -11.05 1.10 28.06
CA ASP A 145 -11.02 2.26 27.14
C ASP A 145 -10.32 3.46 27.81
N ILE A 146 -10.17 4.55 27.05
CA ILE A 146 -9.53 5.80 27.55
C ILE A 146 -10.24 6.41 28.77
N HIS A 147 -11.45 5.99 29.07
CA HIS A 147 -12.23 6.44 30.24
C HIS A 147 -12.19 5.44 31.39
N GLY A 148 -11.40 4.36 31.26
CA GLY A 148 -11.29 3.29 32.25
C GLY A 148 -12.43 2.28 32.25
N ASN A 149 -13.35 2.33 31.28
CA ASN A 149 -14.42 1.35 31.15
C ASN A 149 -13.93 0.09 30.46
N TYR A 150 -14.17 -1.08 31.04
CA TYR A 150 -13.76 -2.36 30.48
C TYR A 150 -14.72 -2.84 29.39
N LYS A 151 -14.18 -3.13 28.21
CA LYS A 151 -14.89 -3.57 27.01
C LYS A 151 -14.47 -4.98 26.62
N ALA A 152 -15.46 -5.83 26.33
CA ALA A 152 -15.22 -7.22 25.95
C ALA A 152 -14.57 -7.32 24.56
N MET A 153 -13.51 -8.13 24.48
CA MET A 153 -12.92 -8.54 23.20
C MET A 153 -13.82 -9.59 22.54
N ASN A 154 -13.81 -9.63 21.22
CA ASN A 154 -14.60 -10.57 20.43
C ASN A 154 -13.71 -11.73 19.98
N LEU A 155 -14.07 -12.95 20.37
CA LEU A 155 -13.41 -14.15 19.84
C LEU A 155 -13.84 -14.37 18.39
N GLN A 156 -12.84 -14.51 17.52
CA GLN A 156 -12.98 -14.81 16.10
C GLN A 156 -12.19 -16.08 15.76
N SER A 157 -12.64 -16.81 14.73
CA SER A 157 -11.82 -17.82 14.09
C SER A 157 -10.56 -17.17 13.49
N ILE A 158 -9.45 -17.90 13.43
CA ILE A 158 -8.20 -17.40 12.83
C ILE A 158 -8.38 -17.03 11.35
N SER A 159 -9.35 -17.63 10.67
CA SER A 159 -9.72 -17.27 9.29
C SER A 159 -10.11 -15.80 9.11
N ALA A 160 -10.53 -15.11 10.19
CA ALA A 160 -10.80 -13.68 10.14
C ALA A 160 -9.55 -12.80 9.96
N LEU A 161 -8.38 -13.31 10.33
CA LEU A 161 -7.09 -12.63 10.16
C LEU A 161 -6.48 -12.86 8.79
N ASN A 162 -6.83 -13.96 8.13
CA ASN A 162 -6.29 -14.32 6.83
C ASN A 162 -6.96 -13.50 5.72
N GLY A 163 -6.18 -12.61 5.07
CA GLY A 163 -6.66 -11.70 4.05
C GLY A 163 -7.24 -12.38 2.80
N THR A 164 -6.93 -13.64 2.56
CA THR A 164 -7.49 -14.41 1.43
C THR A 164 -8.83 -15.06 1.78
N ILE A 165 -9.09 -15.31 3.05
CA ILE A 165 -10.32 -15.95 3.52
C ILE A 165 -11.32 -14.88 4.00
N LEU A 166 -10.93 -14.04 4.96
CA LEU A 166 -11.73 -12.95 5.56
C LEU A 166 -13.13 -13.37 6.02
N GLU A 167 -13.31 -14.65 6.32
CA GLU A 167 -14.61 -15.20 6.70
C GLU A 167 -14.95 -14.90 8.16
N SER A 168 -16.17 -14.47 8.42
CA SER A 168 -16.72 -14.33 9.75
C SER A 168 -18.22 -14.65 9.73
N LYS A 169 -18.88 -14.66 10.92
CA LYS A 169 -20.33 -14.89 11.03
C LYS A 169 -21.20 -14.00 10.12
N SER A 170 -20.67 -12.86 9.68
CA SER A 170 -21.40 -11.87 8.86
C SER A 170 -20.71 -11.56 7.52
N LYS A 171 -19.64 -12.27 7.16
CA LYS A 171 -18.90 -12.10 5.90
C LYS A 171 -18.80 -13.45 5.19
N LEU A 172 -19.03 -13.46 3.90
CA LEU A 172 -18.67 -14.58 3.04
C LEU A 172 -17.17 -14.57 2.79
N SER A 173 -16.59 -15.75 2.53
CA SER A 173 -15.20 -15.86 2.13
C SER A 173 -14.93 -15.03 0.89
N ALA A 174 -13.88 -14.20 0.91
CA ALA A 174 -13.50 -13.37 -0.22
C ALA A 174 -12.86 -14.21 -1.34
N TYR A 175 -12.05 -15.20 -0.95
CA TYR A 175 -11.35 -16.11 -1.84
C TYR A 175 -11.34 -17.51 -1.21
N ALA A 176 -11.79 -18.51 -1.93
CA ALA A 176 -12.00 -19.85 -1.39
C ALA A 176 -10.72 -20.72 -1.39
N ASN A 177 -9.63 -20.24 -0.82
CA ASN A 177 -8.33 -20.94 -0.85
C ASN A 177 -8.16 -22.01 0.23
N ALA A 178 -8.98 -22.00 1.28
CA ALA A 178 -8.91 -22.99 2.34
C ALA A 178 -10.30 -23.61 2.59
N PHE A 179 -10.34 -24.93 2.65
CA PHE A 179 -11.57 -25.69 2.85
C PHE A 179 -11.56 -26.43 4.19
N ALA A 180 -12.77 -26.64 4.73
CA ALA A 180 -13.02 -27.46 5.92
C ALA A 180 -12.14 -27.08 7.12
N GLU A 181 -11.42 -28.05 7.69
CA GLU A 181 -10.62 -27.87 8.91
C GLU A 181 -9.42 -26.94 8.71
N GLY A 182 -8.83 -26.90 7.51
CA GLY A 182 -7.65 -26.10 7.22
C GLY A 182 -7.83 -24.57 7.39
N LYS A 183 -9.06 -24.07 7.32
CA LYS A 183 -9.34 -22.63 7.53
C LYS A 183 -9.46 -22.20 9.00
N ASN A 184 -9.60 -23.14 9.91
CA ASN A 184 -9.82 -22.87 11.34
C ASN A 184 -8.54 -22.98 12.16
N THR A 185 -7.45 -23.35 11.55
CA THR A 185 -6.12 -23.44 12.17
C THR A 185 -5.07 -22.82 11.25
N MET A 186 -3.99 -22.31 11.83
CA MET A 186 -2.92 -21.67 11.10
C MET A 186 -1.58 -21.99 11.76
N ALA A 187 -0.55 -22.31 10.98
CA ALA A 187 0.80 -22.48 11.51
C ALA A 187 1.33 -21.16 12.07
N PHE A 188 2.29 -21.20 12.99
CA PHE A 188 2.80 -20.00 13.64
C PHE A 188 3.45 -19.03 12.65
N ASP A 189 4.22 -19.53 11.69
CA ASP A 189 4.85 -18.71 10.66
C ASP A 189 3.82 -18.01 9.76
N GLU A 190 2.78 -18.71 9.36
CA GLU A 190 1.67 -18.14 8.60
C GLU A 190 0.91 -17.10 9.44
N ALA A 191 0.64 -17.41 10.71
CA ALA A 191 -0.04 -16.50 11.63
C ALA A 191 0.75 -15.21 11.86
N ALA A 192 2.08 -15.28 11.90
CA ALA A 192 2.93 -14.09 12.00
C ALA A 192 2.73 -13.15 10.81
N ARG A 193 2.76 -13.68 9.57
CA ARG A 193 2.57 -12.89 8.35
C ARG A 193 1.17 -12.28 8.29
N TRP A 194 0.13 -13.04 8.61
CA TRP A 194 -1.24 -12.54 8.61
C TRP A 194 -1.54 -11.58 9.76
N LEU A 195 -0.89 -11.71 10.91
CA LEU A 195 -0.99 -10.73 12.00
C LEU A 195 -0.47 -9.35 11.56
N ILE A 196 0.71 -9.31 10.92
CA ILE A 196 1.31 -8.08 10.42
C ILE A 196 0.44 -7.47 9.33
N TRP A 197 -0.05 -8.28 8.39
CA TRP A 197 -0.98 -7.84 7.37
C TRP A 197 -2.28 -7.29 7.97
N TYR A 198 -2.84 -7.97 8.97
CA TYR A 198 -4.09 -7.55 9.62
C TYR A 198 -3.95 -6.22 10.35
N MET A 199 -2.82 -5.95 10.98
CA MET A 199 -2.53 -4.64 11.58
C MET A 199 -2.50 -3.52 10.55
N ALA A 200 -1.99 -3.79 9.35
CA ALA A 200 -1.87 -2.81 8.28
C ALA A 200 -3.17 -2.63 7.46
N PHE A 201 -3.91 -3.72 7.17
CA PHE A 201 -5.00 -3.72 6.18
C PHE A 201 -6.34 -4.26 6.67
N ALA A 202 -6.53 -4.46 7.99
CA ALA A 202 -7.81 -4.92 8.50
C ALA A 202 -8.98 -4.04 8.01
N ASP A 203 -10.02 -4.70 7.55
CA ASP A 203 -11.27 -4.06 7.16
C ASP A 203 -12.09 -3.56 8.37
N CYS A 204 -13.36 -3.24 8.15
CA CYS A 204 -14.30 -2.90 9.22
C CYS A 204 -14.32 -4.01 10.27
N GLY A 205 -13.76 -3.73 11.42
CA GLY A 205 -13.46 -4.71 12.45
C GLY A 205 -14.59 -4.94 13.46
N PRO A 206 -14.26 -5.55 14.61
CA PRO A 206 -15.23 -5.87 15.65
C PRO A 206 -15.96 -4.64 16.14
N ARG A 207 -17.15 -4.87 16.70
CA ARG A 207 -17.94 -3.80 17.32
C ARG A 207 -17.13 -3.13 18.43
N VAL A 208 -17.16 -1.84 18.38
CA VAL A 208 -16.58 -0.98 19.40
C VAL A 208 -17.71 -0.38 20.21
N PRO A 209 -17.73 -0.51 21.53
CA PRO A 209 -18.72 0.15 22.36
C PRO A 209 -18.58 1.67 22.22
N GLY A 210 -19.66 2.33 21.80
CA GLY A 210 -19.73 3.78 21.70
C GLY A 210 -19.87 4.47 23.04
N LYS A 211 -19.73 5.78 23.04
CA LYS A 211 -20.11 6.64 24.17
C LYS A 211 -21.62 6.55 24.34
N GLY A 212 -22.10 6.05 25.47
CA GLY A 212 -23.51 5.75 25.69
C GLY A 212 -23.94 4.37 25.21
N SER A 213 -25.16 4.22 24.71
CA SER A 213 -25.74 2.95 24.25
C SER A 213 -25.43 2.57 22.81
N THR A 214 -24.79 3.45 22.04
CA THR A 214 -24.45 3.22 20.63
C THR A 214 -23.14 2.49 20.49
N SER A 215 -23.10 1.44 19.66
CA SER A 215 -21.88 0.75 19.27
C SER A 215 -21.59 0.98 17.80
N TRP A 216 -20.32 1.12 17.44
CA TRP A 216 -19.90 1.21 16.04
C TRP A 216 -18.85 0.15 15.71
N TYR A 217 -18.57 -0.01 14.44
CA TYR A 217 -17.49 -0.90 13.99
C TYR A 217 -16.16 -0.13 13.92
N ALA A 218 -15.06 -0.82 14.24
CA ALA A 218 -13.74 -0.29 13.96
C ALA A 218 -13.63 0.00 12.46
N LYS A 219 -13.15 1.18 12.10
CA LYS A 219 -12.93 1.54 10.70
C LYS A 219 -11.75 0.75 10.12
N PRO A 220 -11.65 0.66 8.78
CA PRO A 220 -10.45 0.19 8.13
C PRO A 220 -9.20 0.89 8.66
N THR A 221 -8.07 0.24 8.55
CA THR A 221 -6.79 0.75 9.06
C THR A 221 -6.27 1.88 8.19
N PHE A 222 -5.35 2.69 8.74
CA PHE A 222 -4.81 3.84 8.05
C PHE A 222 -4.16 3.53 6.68
N PRO A 223 -3.29 2.49 6.53
CA PRO A 223 -2.68 2.16 5.23
C PRO A 223 -3.69 1.79 4.13
N SER A 224 -4.93 1.50 4.51
CA SER A 224 -6.01 1.18 3.57
C SER A 224 -6.79 2.40 3.06
N GLU A 225 -6.46 3.60 3.50
CA GLU A 225 -7.13 4.84 3.06
C GLU A 225 -6.68 5.30 1.66
N GLY A 226 -5.53 4.81 1.16
CA GLY A 226 -4.97 5.21 -0.13
C GLY A 226 -4.26 4.09 -0.87
N ALA A 227 -3.72 4.43 -2.04
CA ALA A 227 -2.77 3.58 -2.74
C ALA A 227 -1.38 3.78 -2.13
N LEU A 228 -0.71 2.68 -1.82
CA LEU A 228 0.68 2.67 -1.39
C LEU A 228 1.57 2.48 -2.62
N VAL A 229 2.45 3.43 -2.87
CA VAL A 229 3.40 3.44 -3.98
C VAL A 229 4.81 3.54 -3.41
N PHE A 230 5.67 2.62 -3.81
CA PHE A 230 7.02 2.55 -3.28
C PHE A 230 8.00 1.96 -4.31
N PRO A 231 9.27 2.45 -4.33
CA PRO A 231 10.30 1.92 -5.19
C PRO A 231 10.71 0.51 -4.77
N THR A 232 11.11 -0.30 -5.74
CA THR A 232 11.78 -1.58 -5.53
C THR A 232 13.18 -1.57 -6.11
N GLY A 233 14.12 -2.24 -5.44
CA GLY A 233 15.51 -2.35 -5.85
C GLY A 233 15.79 -3.65 -6.61
N GLN A 234 17.06 -3.88 -6.95
CA GLN A 234 17.52 -5.10 -7.61
C GLN A 234 17.44 -6.33 -6.68
N ASN A 235 17.45 -6.09 -5.39
CA ASN A 235 17.29 -7.09 -4.34
C ASN A 235 16.52 -6.50 -3.16
N LEU A 236 16.26 -7.34 -2.17
CA LEU A 236 15.44 -6.95 -1.02
C LEU A 236 16.16 -5.94 -0.11
N PHE A 237 17.51 -5.95 -0.06
CA PHE A 237 18.28 -4.94 0.65
C PHE A 237 18.05 -3.54 0.05
N GLU A 238 18.24 -3.39 -1.26
CA GLU A 238 17.96 -2.11 -1.93
C GLU A 238 16.50 -1.68 -1.73
N THR A 239 15.54 -2.62 -1.86
CA THR A 239 14.12 -2.32 -1.65
C THR A 239 13.86 -1.75 -0.26
N VAL A 240 14.42 -2.34 0.79
CA VAL A 240 14.28 -1.84 2.17
C VAL A 240 14.94 -0.48 2.33
N MET A 241 16.15 -0.30 1.81
CA MET A 241 16.89 0.97 1.93
C MET A 241 16.22 2.12 1.15
N LEU A 242 15.72 1.86 -0.07
CA LEU A 242 14.98 2.85 -0.86
C LEU A 242 13.69 3.32 -0.19
N ASN A 243 13.15 2.53 0.75
CA ASN A 243 11.94 2.87 1.51
C ASN A 243 12.21 3.27 2.96
N SER A 244 13.47 3.30 3.37
CA SER A 244 13.90 3.75 4.70
C SER A 244 14.03 5.28 4.75
N VAL A 245 12.91 5.98 4.63
CA VAL A 245 12.85 7.44 4.62
C VAL A 245 13.23 7.99 5.99
N LEU A 246 14.41 8.61 6.08
CA LEU A 246 15.00 9.07 7.36
C LEU A 246 14.47 10.43 7.83
N PHE A 247 13.84 11.21 6.96
CA PHE A 247 13.53 12.59 7.27
C PHE A 247 12.05 12.93 7.12
N LYS A 248 11.58 13.81 8.01
CA LYS A 248 10.29 14.48 7.88
C LYS A 248 10.52 15.77 7.08
N LYS A 249 10.37 15.73 5.76
CA LYS A 249 10.84 16.77 4.83
C LYS A 249 12.36 16.92 4.92
N GLU A 250 12.84 18.06 5.37
CA GLU A 250 14.26 18.38 5.44
C GLU A 250 14.92 18.04 6.79
N SER A 251 14.13 17.73 7.80
CA SER A 251 14.62 17.49 9.17
C SER A 251 14.50 16.02 9.55
N PRO A 252 15.49 15.48 10.30
CA PRO A 252 15.36 14.18 10.95
C PRO A 252 14.12 14.10 11.86
N TYR A 253 13.72 12.88 12.21
CA TYR A 253 12.72 12.66 13.24
C TYR A 253 13.29 13.01 14.61
N ASP A 254 12.52 13.69 15.45
CA ASP A 254 12.93 14.08 16.79
C ASP A 254 13.06 12.87 17.75
N SER A 255 12.29 11.83 17.47
CA SER A 255 12.26 10.58 18.22
C SER A 255 11.99 9.39 17.32
N ILE A 256 12.31 8.19 17.79
CA ILE A 256 12.02 6.92 17.13
C ILE A 256 11.32 6.03 18.14
N SER A 257 10.14 5.53 17.81
CA SER A 257 9.28 4.81 18.75
C SER A 257 8.46 3.70 18.09
N PRO A 258 9.10 2.63 17.58
CA PRO A 258 8.35 1.47 17.08
C PRO A 258 7.57 0.80 18.22
N ALA A 259 6.45 0.15 17.87
CA ALA A 259 5.52 -0.37 18.87
C ALA A 259 6.15 -1.37 19.86
N TRP A 260 7.08 -2.21 19.42
CA TRP A 260 7.73 -3.18 20.31
C TRP A 260 8.64 -2.53 21.35
N GLU A 261 9.21 -1.35 21.10
CA GLU A 261 10.01 -0.62 22.07
C GLU A 261 9.15 0.08 23.14
N GLN A 262 7.93 0.50 22.78
CA GLN A 262 6.97 1.11 23.71
C GLN A 262 6.35 0.09 24.69
N GLY A 263 6.33 -1.17 24.27
CA GLY A 263 5.59 -2.22 24.95
C GLY A 263 4.08 -2.19 24.64
N PRO A 264 3.36 -3.27 24.98
CA PRO A 264 1.95 -3.40 24.66
C PRO A 264 1.10 -2.44 25.50
N SER A 265 0.22 -1.71 24.84
CA SER A 265 -0.78 -0.88 25.52
C SER A 265 -2.14 -1.60 25.52
N PRO A 266 -2.75 -1.87 26.69
CA PRO A 266 -4.08 -2.47 26.76
C PRO A 266 -5.20 -1.47 26.49
N ILE A 267 -4.91 -0.18 26.43
CA ILE A 267 -5.92 0.87 26.33
C ILE A 267 -6.51 0.89 24.92
N ILE A 268 -7.84 0.78 24.84
CA ILE A 268 -8.59 0.92 23.60
C ILE A 268 -8.74 2.39 23.29
N GLN A 269 -8.05 2.87 22.29
CA GLN A 269 -8.17 4.24 21.83
C GLN A 269 -9.03 4.29 20.57
N ASN A 270 -10.26 4.61 20.76
CA ASN A 270 -11.31 4.49 19.77
C ASN A 270 -11.57 5.74 18.95
N GLU A 271 -11.16 6.86 19.48
CA GLU A 271 -11.26 8.15 18.79
C GLU A 271 -9.94 8.41 18.08
N PRO A 272 -9.96 9.02 16.88
CA PRO A 272 -8.71 9.53 16.31
C PRO A 272 -8.02 10.35 17.38
N TYR A 273 -6.69 10.25 17.45
CA TYR A 273 -5.90 11.09 18.36
C TYR A 273 -6.04 12.57 17.96
N GLY A 274 -7.24 13.13 17.93
CA GLY A 274 -7.50 14.50 17.53
C GLY A 274 -6.68 14.93 16.30
N ASP A 275 -5.80 15.91 16.45
CA ASP A 275 -4.81 16.29 15.46
C ASP A 275 -3.47 15.52 15.59
N ALA A 276 -3.38 14.51 16.47
CA ALA A 276 -2.16 13.74 16.64
C ALA A 276 -1.88 12.89 15.41
N ALA A 277 -0.70 13.07 14.86
CA ALA A 277 -0.11 12.25 13.81
C ALA A 277 1.07 11.46 14.38
N PRO A 278 1.45 10.32 13.76
CA PRO A 278 2.70 9.67 14.09
C PRO A 278 3.86 10.67 13.97
N GLN A 279 4.79 10.64 14.90
CA GLN A 279 5.91 11.57 14.90
C GLN A 279 7.09 11.10 14.06
N ASN A 280 7.13 9.79 13.77
CA ASN A 280 8.21 9.16 13.02
C ASN A 280 7.68 7.97 12.20
N LEU A 281 8.49 7.53 11.24
CA LEU A 281 8.13 6.43 10.34
C LEU A 281 7.96 5.09 11.06
N PRO A 282 8.85 4.67 11.99
CA PRO A 282 8.65 3.45 12.76
C PRO A 282 7.34 3.43 13.56
N GLU A 283 6.95 4.52 14.18
CA GLU A 283 5.67 4.63 14.89
C GLU A 283 4.48 4.43 13.92
N LEU A 284 4.51 5.09 12.76
CA LEU A 284 3.48 4.96 11.75
C LEU A 284 3.36 3.52 11.23
N TYR A 285 4.51 2.89 10.91
CA TYR A 285 4.53 1.58 10.27
C TYR A 285 4.22 0.43 11.23
N THR A 286 4.27 0.68 12.53
CA THR A 286 4.02 -0.31 13.57
C THR A 286 2.77 -0.02 14.39
N GLN A 287 1.89 0.85 13.89
CA GLN A 287 0.63 1.19 14.55
C GLN A 287 -0.22 -0.06 14.82
N GLN A 288 -0.63 -0.22 16.07
CA GLN A 288 -1.53 -1.32 16.48
C GLN A 288 -3.01 -0.94 16.28
N SER A 289 -3.46 -0.98 15.02
CA SER A 289 -4.83 -0.64 14.64
C SER A 289 -5.91 -1.52 15.29
N ARG A 290 -5.50 -2.65 15.84
CA ARG A 290 -6.33 -3.60 16.59
C ARG A 290 -5.59 -4.05 17.85
N LYS A 291 -6.32 -4.26 18.95
CA LYS A 291 -5.82 -4.98 20.11
C LYS A 291 -6.18 -6.44 19.91
N ILE A 292 -5.17 -7.30 19.88
CA ILE A 292 -5.28 -8.71 19.53
C ILE A 292 -4.67 -9.56 20.64
N MET A 293 -5.29 -10.71 20.89
CA MET A 293 -4.73 -11.82 21.66
C MET A 293 -4.94 -13.10 20.84
N LEU A 294 -3.86 -13.74 20.40
CA LEU A 294 -3.94 -14.99 19.66
C LEU A 294 -4.26 -16.16 20.60
N VAL A 295 -5.08 -17.09 20.13
CA VAL A 295 -5.39 -18.35 20.83
C VAL A 295 -4.61 -19.46 20.15
N SER A 296 -3.67 -20.07 20.87
CA SER A 296 -2.80 -21.12 20.36
C SER A 296 -3.09 -22.48 21.03
N THR A 297 -2.87 -23.54 20.26
CA THR A 297 -2.62 -24.90 20.76
C THR A 297 -1.11 -25.14 20.81
N GLU A 298 -0.67 -26.39 20.99
CA GLU A 298 0.75 -26.71 21.05
C GLU A 298 1.51 -26.33 19.77
N ASP A 299 0.88 -26.44 18.59
CA ASP A 299 1.53 -26.30 17.28
C ASP A 299 0.86 -25.31 16.31
N LYS A 300 -0.30 -24.76 16.67
CA LYS A 300 -1.12 -23.93 15.76
C LYS A 300 -1.84 -22.80 16.48
N ILE A 301 -2.18 -21.78 15.70
CA ILE A 301 -3.14 -20.74 16.11
C ILE A 301 -4.54 -21.17 15.64
N THR A 302 -5.52 -21.08 16.54
CA THR A 302 -6.91 -21.52 16.31
C THR A 302 -7.92 -20.39 16.35
N GLY A 303 -7.53 -19.23 16.87
CA GLY A 303 -8.42 -18.08 16.96
C GLY A 303 -7.71 -16.83 17.45
N ALA A 304 -8.46 -15.75 17.55
CA ALA A 304 -7.98 -14.50 18.11
C ALA A 304 -9.10 -13.74 18.82
N TYR A 305 -8.80 -13.18 19.97
CA TYR A 305 -9.63 -12.17 20.59
C TYR A 305 -9.27 -10.81 19.99
N LEU A 306 -10.27 -10.09 19.49
CA LEU A 306 -10.10 -8.85 18.75
C LEU A 306 -10.96 -7.73 19.34
N ILE A 307 -10.36 -6.53 19.39
CA ILE A 307 -11.09 -5.28 19.61
C ILE A 307 -10.40 -4.15 18.84
N ALA A 308 -11.07 -3.00 18.68
CA ALA A 308 -10.44 -1.83 18.06
C ALA A 308 -9.18 -1.41 18.83
N GLY A 309 -8.17 -1.00 18.09
CA GLY A 309 -6.91 -0.49 18.61
C GLY A 309 -6.74 1.02 18.40
N ASP A 310 -5.52 1.42 18.13
CA ASP A 310 -5.14 2.83 17.98
C ASP A 310 -5.53 3.36 16.60
N ARG A 311 -5.89 4.64 16.54
CA ARG A 311 -6.30 5.28 15.29
C ARG A 311 -5.72 6.68 15.16
N TYR A 312 -5.06 6.95 14.04
CA TYR A 312 -4.64 8.30 13.67
C TYR A 312 -5.71 9.02 12.82
N GLY A 313 -5.73 10.34 12.87
CA GLY A 313 -6.51 11.16 11.96
C GLY A 313 -5.93 11.12 10.55
N THR A 314 -6.78 10.93 9.53
CA THR A 314 -6.32 10.76 8.13
C THR A 314 -5.63 12.00 7.56
N TYR A 315 -6.02 13.19 7.98
CA TYR A 315 -5.45 14.46 7.49
C TYR A 315 -4.10 14.83 8.15
N ASN A 316 -3.73 14.17 9.25
CA ASN A 316 -2.44 14.40 9.92
C ASN A 316 -1.37 13.39 9.49
N ALA A 317 -1.75 12.42 8.69
CA ALA A 317 -0.87 11.36 8.24
C ALA A 317 -0.06 11.74 6.98
N PHE A 318 0.09 13.01 6.68
CA PHE A 318 0.96 13.54 5.61
C PHE A 318 2.42 13.08 5.72
N ILE A 319 2.77 12.44 6.81
CA ILE A 319 4.06 11.78 7.02
C ILE A 319 4.19 10.44 6.27
N GLU A 320 3.10 9.80 5.82
CA GLU A 320 3.14 8.50 5.12
C GLU A 320 3.84 8.63 3.77
N PRO A 321 5.08 8.10 3.64
CA PRO A 321 5.87 8.28 2.42
C PRO A 321 5.31 7.53 1.21
N MET A 322 4.65 6.39 1.46
CA MET A 322 4.12 5.53 0.39
C MET A 322 2.81 6.05 -0.18
N PHE A 323 2.14 7.01 0.46
CA PHE A 323 0.92 7.58 -0.09
C PHE A 323 1.20 8.63 -1.15
N LEU A 324 0.34 8.61 -2.16
CA LEU A 324 0.16 9.74 -3.04
C LEU A 324 -0.87 10.67 -2.41
N TRP A 325 -0.50 11.92 -2.25
CA TRP A 325 -1.33 12.93 -1.61
C TRP A 325 -1.90 13.91 -2.63
N LYS A 326 -3.08 14.42 -2.37
CA LYS A 326 -3.71 15.49 -3.14
C LYS A 326 -4.41 16.47 -2.21
N PRO A 327 -4.57 17.75 -2.61
CA PRO A 327 -5.36 18.70 -1.84
C PRO A 327 -6.77 18.19 -1.60
N ASP A 328 -7.28 18.38 -0.38
CA ASP A 328 -8.68 18.08 -0.05
C ASP A 328 -9.60 19.12 -0.72
N PRO A 329 -10.46 18.73 -1.67
CA PRO A 329 -11.34 19.68 -2.36
C PRO A 329 -12.36 20.34 -1.42
N SER A 330 -12.57 19.81 -0.23
CA SER A 330 -13.46 20.41 0.79
C SER A 330 -12.77 21.48 1.63
N ASP A 331 -11.44 21.53 1.62
CA ASP A 331 -10.65 22.51 2.35
C ASP A 331 -10.36 23.75 1.49
N LYS A 332 -11.12 24.82 1.70
CA LYS A 332 -10.97 26.08 0.96
C LYS A 332 -9.59 26.75 1.11
N ASN A 333 -8.85 26.40 2.15
CA ASN A 333 -7.52 26.96 2.43
C ASN A 333 -6.39 26.12 1.84
N ASN A 334 -6.69 24.98 1.20
CA ASN A 334 -5.73 24.03 0.63
C ASN A 334 -4.63 23.56 1.61
N GLN A 335 -4.91 23.58 2.91
CA GLN A 335 -3.97 23.17 3.94
C GLN A 335 -4.02 21.66 4.22
N LYS A 336 -5.17 21.03 3.91
CA LYS A 336 -5.37 19.59 4.11
C LYS A 336 -5.04 18.80 2.86
N GLN A 337 -4.36 17.70 3.07
CA GLN A 337 -4.06 16.72 2.04
C GLN A 337 -4.82 15.42 2.35
N ILE A 338 -5.32 14.76 1.33
CA ILE A 338 -5.97 13.46 1.45
C ILE A 338 -5.27 12.44 0.55
N PRO A 339 -5.24 11.15 0.95
CA PRO A 339 -4.67 10.11 0.13
C PRO A 339 -5.40 9.96 -1.21
N VAL A 340 -4.64 9.69 -2.26
CA VAL A 340 -5.20 9.32 -3.57
C VAL A 340 -5.72 7.89 -3.50
N LYS A 341 -7.00 7.70 -3.80
CA LYS A 341 -7.62 6.37 -3.86
C LYS A 341 -7.45 5.76 -5.25
N TYR A 342 -7.13 4.49 -5.29
CA TYR A 342 -7.07 3.71 -6.52
C TYR A 342 -8.44 3.13 -6.86
N THR A 343 -8.79 3.11 -8.14
CA THR A 343 -10.01 2.44 -8.63
C THR A 343 -9.63 1.48 -9.76
N ILE A 344 -10.31 0.33 -9.83
CA ILE A 344 -10.04 -0.76 -10.79
C ILE A 344 -10.00 -0.29 -12.25
N ASN A 345 -10.71 0.78 -12.58
CA ASN A 345 -10.80 1.31 -13.94
C ASN A 345 -9.76 2.38 -14.25
N SER A 346 -8.69 2.50 -13.48
CA SER A 346 -7.80 3.65 -13.56
C SER A 346 -6.31 3.34 -13.38
N SER A 347 -5.79 2.24 -13.93
CA SER A 347 -4.34 2.01 -13.98
C SER A 347 -3.63 3.25 -14.56
N TRP A 348 -4.12 3.77 -15.68
CA TRP A 348 -3.67 5.01 -16.28
C TRP A 348 -3.73 6.22 -15.33
N ASN A 349 -4.86 6.44 -14.64
CA ASN A 349 -4.99 7.56 -13.71
C ASN A 349 -4.06 7.44 -12.51
N THR A 350 -3.77 6.23 -12.08
CA THR A 350 -2.85 6.00 -10.98
C THR A 350 -1.42 6.23 -11.41
N LEU A 351 -1.02 5.70 -12.56
CA LEU A 351 0.27 5.98 -13.17
C LEU A 351 0.49 7.49 -13.31
N ARG A 352 -0.50 8.19 -13.84
CA ARG A 352 -0.47 9.65 -13.92
C ARG A 352 -0.28 10.31 -12.56
N ASN A 353 -1.00 9.88 -11.53
CA ASN A 353 -0.89 10.45 -10.19
C ASN A 353 0.48 10.16 -9.55
N VAL A 354 1.04 8.97 -9.77
CA VAL A 354 2.40 8.63 -9.33
C VAL A 354 3.41 9.61 -9.92
N LEU A 355 3.32 9.83 -11.23
CA LEU A 355 4.30 10.63 -11.97
C LEU A 355 4.16 12.14 -11.76
N LEU A 356 2.92 12.64 -11.54
CA LEU A 356 2.64 14.06 -11.32
C LEU A 356 2.64 14.48 -9.85
N SER A 357 2.61 13.52 -8.91
CA SER A 357 2.58 13.82 -7.47
C SER A 357 3.97 13.98 -6.85
N SER A 358 5.00 14.18 -7.67
CA SER A 358 6.37 14.37 -7.19
C SER A 358 6.53 15.46 -6.12
N GLU A 359 5.62 16.43 -6.08
CA GLU A 359 5.62 17.48 -5.06
C GLU A 359 5.02 17.02 -3.71
N THR A 360 4.33 15.87 -3.70
CA THR A 360 3.57 15.40 -2.53
C THR A 360 3.93 13.98 -2.08
N SER A 361 4.67 13.20 -2.88
CA SER A 361 5.13 11.85 -2.52
C SER A 361 6.52 11.90 -1.89
N ARG A 362 6.61 11.47 -0.63
CA ARG A 362 7.89 11.43 0.08
C ARG A 362 8.80 10.31 -0.36
N SER A 363 8.26 9.22 -0.89
CA SER A 363 9.08 8.16 -1.49
C SER A 363 9.82 8.68 -2.71
N VAL A 364 9.19 9.55 -3.52
CA VAL A 364 9.85 10.20 -4.66
C VAL A 364 10.85 11.25 -4.18
N ASP A 365 10.49 12.10 -3.19
CA ASP A 365 11.43 13.07 -2.60
C ASP A 365 12.67 12.38 -2.02
N TRP A 366 12.49 11.18 -1.45
CA TRP A 366 13.60 10.39 -0.93
C TRP A 366 14.52 9.87 -2.04
N ILE A 367 13.97 9.40 -3.15
CA ILE A 367 14.75 9.01 -4.34
C ILE A 367 15.57 10.20 -4.86
N HIS A 368 14.97 11.39 -5.02
CA HIS A 368 15.69 12.59 -5.42
C HIS A 368 16.86 12.88 -4.48
N ARG A 369 16.64 12.77 -3.17
CA ARG A 369 17.72 12.99 -2.20
C ARG A 369 18.85 11.98 -2.35
N LEU A 370 18.55 10.70 -2.59
CA LEU A 370 19.58 9.68 -2.80
C LEU A 370 20.37 9.92 -4.09
N GLU A 371 19.74 10.49 -5.11
CA GLU A 371 20.41 10.90 -6.34
C GLU A 371 21.28 12.15 -6.11
N ASP A 372 20.78 13.18 -5.41
CA ASP A 372 21.58 14.37 -5.03
C ASP A 372 22.82 14.01 -4.19
N GLU A 373 22.79 12.89 -3.50
CA GLU A 373 23.90 12.36 -2.69
C GLU A 373 24.77 11.35 -3.47
N ASP A 374 24.58 11.23 -4.80
CA ASP A 374 25.32 10.33 -5.72
C ASP A 374 25.20 8.83 -5.34
N LEU A 375 24.11 8.43 -4.68
CA LEU A 375 23.86 7.04 -4.27
C LEU A 375 23.07 6.22 -5.29
N LEU A 376 22.40 6.88 -6.21
CA LEU A 376 21.65 6.24 -7.29
C LEU A 376 22.26 6.64 -8.64
N GLU A 377 22.74 5.63 -9.38
CA GLU A 377 23.09 5.82 -10.78
C GLU A 377 21.83 6.00 -11.64
N ASP A 378 21.99 6.58 -12.84
CA ASP A 378 20.91 6.64 -13.84
C ASP A 378 20.44 5.23 -14.18
N ARG A 379 19.25 4.89 -13.72
CA ARG A 379 18.67 3.56 -13.88
C ARG A 379 17.15 3.56 -13.93
N ASN A 380 16.61 2.48 -14.42
CA ASN A 380 15.19 2.18 -14.33
C ASN A 380 14.82 1.74 -12.91
N ILE A 381 13.91 2.47 -12.27
CA ILE A 381 13.42 2.17 -10.92
C ILE A 381 11.99 1.63 -11.05
N PRO A 382 11.73 0.37 -10.66
CA PRO A 382 10.37 -0.13 -10.54
C PRO A 382 9.68 0.49 -9.31
N PHE A 383 8.45 0.96 -9.51
CA PHE A 383 7.54 1.37 -8.44
C PHE A 383 6.41 0.37 -8.37
N LEU A 384 6.29 -0.30 -7.24
CA LEU A 384 5.16 -1.16 -6.95
C LEU A 384 4.05 -0.32 -6.31
N MET A 385 2.85 -0.54 -6.79
CA MET A 385 1.65 0.05 -6.25
C MET A 385 0.74 -1.02 -5.70
N THR A 386 0.28 -0.85 -4.47
CA THR A 386 -0.67 -1.77 -3.83
C THR A 386 -1.80 -1.01 -3.17
N CYS A 387 -3.01 -1.53 -3.22
CA CYS A 387 -4.12 -0.94 -2.48
C CYS A 387 -5.21 -1.96 -2.15
N VAL A 388 -6.03 -1.59 -1.16
CA VAL A 388 -7.26 -2.29 -0.81
C VAL A 388 -8.45 -1.47 -1.25
N VAL A 389 -9.39 -2.09 -1.97
CA VAL A 389 -10.67 -1.48 -2.34
C VAL A 389 -11.75 -2.04 -1.44
N TYR A 390 -12.42 -1.16 -0.72
CA TYR A 390 -13.55 -1.50 0.14
C TYR A 390 -14.89 -1.30 -0.57
N GLY A 391 -15.89 -2.09 -0.18
CA GLY A 391 -17.26 -1.89 -0.66
C GLY A 391 -17.90 -0.63 -0.07
N ASP A 392 -18.93 -0.12 -0.73
CA ASP A 392 -19.63 1.15 -0.40
C ASP A 392 -20.55 1.05 0.83
N SER A 393 -20.54 -0.04 1.56
CA SER A 393 -21.41 -0.23 2.73
C SER A 393 -20.86 0.49 3.98
N LYS A 394 -21.75 0.82 4.92
CA LYS A 394 -21.35 1.30 6.26
C LYS A 394 -20.39 0.35 6.99
N ARG A 395 -20.31 -0.91 6.51
CA ARG A 395 -19.36 -1.95 6.89
C ARG A 395 -18.42 -2.12 5.72
N ALA A 396 -17.34 -1.38 5.70
CA ALA A 396 -16.34 -1.40 4.62
C ALA A 396 -15.57 -2.72 4.66
N PHE A 397 -16.09 -3.75 3.97
CA PHE A 397 -15.38 -5.02 3.77
C PHE A 397 -14.45 -4.93 2.57
N ILE A 398 -13.36 -5.66 2.61
CA ILE A 398 -12.44 -5.78 1.48
C ILE A 398 -13.18 -6.41 0.31
N LYS A 399 -13.18 -5.68 -0.82
CA LYS A 399 -13.79 -6.09 -2.07
C LYS A 399 -12.74 -6.57 -3.07
N HIS A 400 -11.63 -5.86 -3.15
CA HIS A 400 -10.51 -6.20 -4.02
C HIS A 400 -9.19 -5.83 -3.33
N MET A 401 -8.16 -6.61 -3.64
CA MET A 401 -6.76 -6.29 -3.40
C MET A 401 -6.11 -6.09 -4.77
N LEU A 402 -5.55 -4.92 -5.01
CA LEU A 402 -4.99 -4.54 -6.29
C LEU A 402 -3.49 -4.32 -6.16
N SER A 403 -2.76 -4.71 -7.18
CA SER A 403 -1.34 -4.37 -7.34
C SER A 403 -1.05 -4.06 -8.78
N ASP A 404 -0.16 -3.11 -9.02
CA ASP A 404 0.38 -2.77 -10.33
C ASP A 404 1.85 -2.38 -10.17
N GLU A 405 2.62 -2.45 -11.24
CA GLU A 405 4.01 -2.06 -11.27
C GLU A 405 4.26 -1.10 -12.42
N VAL A 406 4.98 -0.03 -12.16
CA VAL A 406 5.46 0.88 -13.18
C VAL A 406 6.97 1.05 -13.06
N ILE A 407 7.68 0.93 -14.18
CA ILE A 407 9.12 1.16 -14.23
C ILE A 407 9.36 2.54 -14.83
N VAL A 408 10.09 3.39 -14.13
CA VAL A 408 10.40 4.77 -14.54
C VAL A 408 11.92 4.95 -14.52
N ASN A 409 12.47 5.49 -15.59
CA ASN A 409 13.87 5.88 -15.59
C ASN A 409 14.06 7.09 -14.64
N SER A 410 15.07 7.04 -13.79
CA SER A 410 15.32 8.04 -12.75
C SER A 410 15.45 9.47 -13.30
N GLN A 411 15.99 9.64 -14.51
CA GLN A 411 16.11 10.94 -15.16
C GLN A 411 14.75 11.66 -15.34
N PHE A 412 13.62 10.95 -15.40
CA PHE A 412 12.30 11.60 -15.46
C PHE A 412 11.94 12.33 -14.16
N PHE A 413 12.60 12.04 -13.06
CA PHE A 413 12.41 12.76 -11.81
C PHE A 413 13.36 13.97 -11.70
N ASN A 414 14.60 13.89 -12.22
CA ASN A 414 15.68 14.86 -11.99
C ASN A 414 15.89 15.83 -13.16
N ASP A 415 15.73 15.37 -14.40
CA ASP A 415 15.85 16.23 -15.56
C ASP A 415 14.56 17.00 -15.82
N SER A 416 14.60 18.31 -15.65
CA SER A 416 13.45 19.20 -15.86
C SER A 416 12.88 19.12 -17.29
N LEU A 417 13.71 18.82 -18.30
CA LEU A 417 13.26 18.67 -19.68
C LEU A 417 12.51 17.34 -19.85
N LYS A 418 13.07 16.23 -19.35
CA LYS A 418 12.40 14.92 -19.37
C LYS A 418 11.10 14.95 -18.56
N LYS A 419 11.10 15.57 -17.38
CA LYS A 419 9.87 15.77 -16.57
C LYS A 419 8.81 16.54 -17.36
N ASN A 420 9.14 17.67 -17.97
CA ASN A 420 8.23 18.45 -18.79
C ASN A 420 7.71 17.67 -20.02
N ASP A 421 8.57 16.85 -20.63
CA ASP A 421 8.15 16.00 -21.76
C ASP A 421 7.18 14.90 -21.30
N MET A 422 7.39 14.32 -20.13
CA MET A 422 6.47 13.37 -19.51
C MET A 422 5.12 14.01 -19.21
N GLU A 423 5.10 15.20 -18.60
CA GLU A 423 3.88 15.95 -18.32
C GLU A 423 3.08 16.28 -19.61
N LYS A 424 3.78 16.69 -20.68
CA LYS A 424 3.18 16.94 -21.99
C LYS A 424 2.63 15.67 -22.62
N ALA A 425 3.33 14.54 -22.49
CA ALA A 425 2.88 13.25 -22.96
C ALA A 425 1.61 12.78 -22.24
N LEU A 426 1.58 12.90 -20.91
CA LEU A 426 0.39 12.61 -20.10
C LEU A 426 -0.80 13.50 -20.49
N SER A 427 -0.56 14.80 -20.66
CA SER A 427 -1.60 15.75 -21.06
C SER A 427 -2.16 15.42 -22.46
N MET A 428 -1.29 15.05 -23.40
CA MET A 428 -1.66 14.62 -24.75
C MET A 428 -2.54 13.38 -24.71
N ILE A 429 -2.12 12.32 -24.05
CA ILE A 429 -2.87 11.05 -23.96
C ILE A 429 -4.23 11.28 -23.28
N ASN A 430 -4.29 12.07 -22.20
CA ASN A 430 -5.55 12.42 -21.55
C ASN A 430 -6.50 13.24 -22.43
N GLY A 431 -5.95 14.13 -23.24
CA GLY A 431 -6.75 14.89 -24.22
C GLY A 431 -7.34 13.97 -25.29
N ILE A 432 -6.54 13.04 -25.79
CA ILE A 432 -6.94 12.05 -26.80
C ILE A 432 -7.98 11.08 -26.21
N SER A 433 -7.80 10.61 -24.98
CA SER A 433 -8.75 9.67 -24.34
C SER A 433 -10.15 10.28 -24.24
N LYS A 434 -10.25 11.55 -23.86
CA LYS A 434 -11.53 12.29 -23.86
C LYS A 434 -12.16 12.39 -25.24
N ALA A 435 -11.35 12.57 -26.27
CA ALA A 435 -11.86 12.60 -27.65
C ALA A 435 -12.40 11.23 -28.07
N PHE A 436 -11.75 10.12 -27.66
CA PHE A 436 -12.25 8.76 -27.87
C PHE A 436 -13.52 8.46 -27.09
N TYR A 437 -13.66 8.97 -25.85
CA TYR A 437 -14.93 8.89 -25.13
C TYR A 437 -16.08 9.52 -25.94
N HIS A 438 -15.90 10.73 -26.44
CA HIS A 438 -16.91 11.39 -27.25
C HIS A 438 -17.15 10.70 -28.58
N PHE A 439 -16.11 10.14 -29.19
CA PHE A 439 -16.21 9.35 -30.40
C PHE A 439 -17.11 8.12 -30.21
N GLY A 440 -16.88 7.33 -29.13
CA GLY A 440 -17.72 6.22 -28.78
C GLY A 440 -19.18 6.62 -28.53
N CYS A 441 -19.40 7.75 -27.82
CA CYS A 441 -20.76 8.31 -27.64
C CYS A 441 -21.41 8.67 -28.98
N ASN A 442 -20.67 9.27 -29.91
CA ASN A 442 -21.17 9.68 -31.22
C ASN A 442 -21.52 8.47 -32.10
N LEU A 443 -20.72 7.40 -32.07
CA LEU A 443 -21.01 6.16 -32.79
C LEU A 443 -22.31 5.52 -32.29
N GLU A 444 -22.52 5.44 -30.99
CA GLU A 444 -23.74 4.89 -30.41
C GLU A 444 -24.97 5.76 -30.74
N THR A 445 -24.80 7.08 -30.73
CA THR A 445 -25.83 8.00 -31.18
C THR A 445 -26.19 7.81 -32.67
N ALA A 446 -25.19 7.50 -33.51
CA ALA A 446 -25.40 7.18 -34.91
C ALA A 446 -26.24 5.92 -35.11
N GLU A 447 -26.09 4.94 -34.22
CA GLU A 447 -26.91 3.70 -34.20
C GLU A 447 -28.33 3.93 -33.63
N GLY A 448 -28.63 5.14 -33.16
CA GLY A 448 -29.97 5.52 -32.68
C GLY A 448 -30.26 5.17 -31.22
N SER A 449 -29.24 4.86 -30.45
CA SER A 449 -29.39 4.46 -29.04
C SER A 449 -29.60 5.64 -28.09
N GLU A 450 -30.13 5.34 -26.89
CA GLU A 450 -30.35 6.31 -25.83
C GLU A 450 -29.04 6.75 -25.15
N ASN A 451 -29.08 7.91 -24.46
CA ASN A 451 -27.93 8.56 -23.82
C ASN A 451 -27.12 7.66 -22.86
N ASP A 452 -27.73 6.70 -22.18
CA ASP A 452 -27.00 5.86 -21.23
C ASP A 452 -26.15 4.78 -21.91
N LEU A 453 -26.63 4.22 -23.04
CA LEU A 453 -25.84 3.31 -23.88
C LEU A 453 -24.68 4.06 -24.53
N ALA A 454 -24.90 5.28 -25.01
CA ALA A 454 -23.85 6.13 -25.55
C ALA A 454 -22.72 6.36 -24.55
N LYS A 455 -23.01 6.62 -23.26
CA LYS A 455 -22.00 6.76 -22.20
C LYS A 455 -21.23 5.45 -21.95
N ILE A 456 -21.90 4.31 -22.02
CA ILE A 456 -21.26 3.00 -21.85
C ILE A 456 -20.26 2.77 -22.99
N ARG A 457 -20.68 2.90 -24.24
CA ARG A 457 -19.79 2.77 -25.40
C ARG A 457 -18.66 3.79 -25.40
N GLY A 458 -18.94 5.04 -24.98
CA GLY A 458 -17.90 6.06 -24.80
C GLY A 458 -16.79 5.60 -23.87
N LYS A 459 -17.14 5.01 -22.72
CA LYS A 459 -16.17 4.47 -21.77
C LYS A 459 -15.40 3.24 -22.29
N GLU A 460 -16.07 2.39 -23.06
CA GLU A 460 -15.42 1.22 -23.68
C GLU A 460 -14.37 1.64 -24.69
N VAL A 461 -14.72 2.57 -25.58
CA VAL A 461 -13.81 3.07 -26.63
C VAL A 461 -12.65 3.87 -26.02
N GLU A 462 -12.92 4.72 -25.01
CA GLU A 462 -11.87 5.39 -24.24
C GLU A 462 -10.90 4.39 -23.61
N ARG A 463 -11.42 3.33 -23.02
CA ARG A 463 -10.64 2.28 -22.40
C ARG A 463 -9.77 1.54 -23.41
N SER A 464 -10.32 1.15 -24.56
CA SER A 464 -9.56 0.49 -25.64
C SER A 464 -8.36 1.32 -26.09
N PHE A 465 -8.56 2.63 -26.25
CA PHE A 465 -7.44 3.55 -26.56
C PHE A 465 -6.41 3.61 -25.43
N LEU A 466 -6.86 3.76 -24.18
CA LEU A 466 -5.94 3.89 -23.03
C LEU A 466 -5.10 2.64 -22.80
N GLU A 467 -5.66 1.43 -22.99
CA GLU A 467 -4.94 0.17 -22.84
C GLU A 467 -3.74 0.07 -23.78
N GLU A 468 -3.90 0.48 -25.05
CA GLU A 468 -2.78 0.50 -26.00
C GLU A 468 -1.82 1.69 -25.76
N ALA A 469 -2.35 2.87 -25.47
CA ALA A 469 -1.55 4.06 -25.24
C ALA A 469 -0.70 3.94 -23.96
N GLU A 470 -1.17 3.23 -22.94
CA GLU A 470 -0.43 2.96 -21.71
C GLU A 470 0.83 2.13 -21.99
N VAL A 471 0.75 1.11 -22.83
CA VAL A 471 1.91 0.31 -23.22
C VAL A 471 2.98 1.18 -23.88
N CYS A 472 2.57 2.05 -24.81
CA CYS A 472 3.47 2.99 -25.46
C CYS A 472 4.10 3.97 -24.45
N PHE A 473 3.29 4.52 -23.55
CA PHE A 473 3.75 5.46 -22.53
C PHE A 473 4.72 4.82 -21.52
N ARG A 474 4.46 3.57 -21.09
CA ARG A 474 5.37 2.82 -20.22
C ARG A 474 6.75 2.61 -20.84
N ARG A 475 6.84 2.41 -22.17
CA ARG A 475 8.11 2.36 -22.88
C ARG A 475 8.82 3.71 -22.92
N PHE A 476 8.06 4.80 -23.07
CA PHE A 476 8.60 6.16 -23.05
C PHE A 476 9.22 6.52 -21.69
N ILE A 477 8.54 6.24 -20.59
CA ILE A 477 9.07 6.56 -19.24
C ILE A 477 10.21 5.65 -18.78
N LYS A 478 10.45 4.54 -19.47
CA LYS A 478 11.63 3.68 -19.31
C LYS A 478 12.82 4.15 -20.17
N ASP A 479 12.65 5.22 -20.92
CA ASP A 479 13.61 5.72 -21.90
C ASP A 479 13.94 4.71 -23.04
N GLU A 480 13.01 3.77 -23.33
CA GLU A 480 13.13 2.81 -24.45
C GLU A 480 12.80 3.45 -25.81
N ILE A 481 11.96 4.49 -25.80
CA ILE A 481 11.57 5.27 -26.98
C ILE A 481 11.59 6.76 -26.66
N ASP A 482 11.95 7.57 -27.65
CA ASP A 482 11.92 9.03 -27.50
C ASP A 482 10.50 9.60 -27.68
N LYS A 483 10.38 10.90 -27.41
CA LYS A 483 9.12 11.64 -27.52
C LYS A 483 8.50 11.62 -28.92
N THR A 484 9.32 11.60 -29.98
CA THR A 484 8.88 11.59 -31.37
C THR A 484 8.30 10.22 -31.69
N GLN A 485 9.06 9.17 -31.39
CA GLN A 485 8.63 7.78 -31.55
C GLN A 485 7.32 7.49 -30.78
N MET A 486 7.21 7.99 -29.53
CA MET A 486 6.00 7.85 -28.74
C MET A 486 4.79 8.49 -29.44
N ARG A 487 4.94 9.72 -29.97
CA ARG A 487 3.85 10.42 -30.69
C ARG A 487 3.41 9.68 -31.94
N GLU A 488 4.35 9.15 -32.71
CA GLU A 488 4.08 8.36 -33.92
C GLU A 488 3.31 7.08 -33.59
N GLN A 489 3.72 6.38 -32.52
CA GLN A 489 3.03 5.19 -32.03
C GLN A 489 1.63 5.53 -31.54
N VAL A 490 1.44 6.59 -30.75
CA VAL A 490 0.11 7.04 -30.30
C VAL A 490 -0.78 7.41 -31.49
N GLN A 491 -0.24 8.06 -32.53
CA GLN A 491 -1.00 8.35 -33.75
C GLN A 491 -1.44 7.07 -34.47
N THR A 492 -0.59 6.06 -34.52
CA THR A 492 -0.93 4.74 -35.10
C THR A 492 -2.03 4.06 -34.29
N ILE A 493 -1.93 4.08 -32.96
CA ILE A 493 -2.97 3.57 -32.05
C ILE A 493 -4.31 4.27 -32.32
N CYS A 494 -4.30 5.60 -32.44
CA CYS A 494 -5.52 6.36 -32.74
C CYS A 494 -6.20 5.87 -34.04
N ARG A 495 -5.43 5.60 -35.10
CA ARG A 495 -5.97 5.05 -36.36
C ARG A 495 -6.57 3.66 -36.17
N ASN A 496 -5.82 2.77 -35.54
CA ASN A 496 -6.24 1.39 -35.33
C ASN A 496 -7.54 1.31 -34.54
N VAL A 497 -7.61 2.03 -33.42
CA VAL A 497 -8.80 2.03 -32.55
C VAL A 497 -10.00 2.67 -33.28
N SER A 498 -9.81 3.81 -33.98
CA SER A 498 -10.92 4.45 -34.72
C SER A 498 -11.45 3.54 -35.84
N GLU A 499 -10.57 2.94 -36.65
CA GLU A 499 -10.96 2.02 -37.71
C GLU A 499 -11.66 0.77 -37.17
N HIS A 500 -11.18 0.21 -36.04
CA HIS A 500 -11.80 -0.93 -35.40
C HIS A 500 -13.25 -0.62 -34.97
N GLU A 501 -13.45 0.50 -34.29
CA GLU A 501 -14.78 0.89 -33.80
C GLU A 501 -15.74 1.24 -34.92
N ILE A 502 -15.26 1.87 -36.01
CA ILE A 502 -16.09 2.13 -37.19
C ILE A 502 -16.55 0.83 -37.84
N LYS A 503 -15.66 -0.18 -37.99
CA LYS A 503 -16.01 -1.49 -38.55
C LYS A 503 -17.04 -2.25 -37.70
N ARG A 504 -17.11 -1.99 -36.41
CA ARG A 504 -18.10 -2.58 -35.49
C ARG A 504 -19.46 -1.88 -35.52
N THR A 505 -19.53 -0.70 -36.12
CA THR A 505 -20.76 0.12 -36.14
C THR A 505 -21.75 -0.43 -37.17
N ASP A 506 -23.05 -0.49 -36.83
CA ASP A 506 -24.11 -0.98 -37.69
C ASP A 506 -24.21 -0.14 -38.99
N LEU A 507 -24.50 -0.79 -40.10
CA LEU A 507 -24.67 -0.14 -41.39
C LEU A 507 -25.81 0.91 -41.37
N ASN A 508 -26.84 0.71 -40.55
CA ASN A 508 -27.95 1.66 -40.42
C ASN A 508 -27.49 3.01 -39.79
N ALA A 509 -26.36 3.03 -39.10
CA ALA A 509 -25.79 4.26 -38.53
C ALA A 509 -25.38 5.30 -39.62
N TYR A 510 -25.12 4.84 -40.85
CA TYR A 510 -24.71 5.71 -41.95
C TYR A 510 -25.84 6.51 -42.59
N VAL A 511 -27.09 6.21 -42.26
CA VAL A 511 -28.28 6.94 -42.75
C VAL A 511 -28.96 7.75 -41.65
N ASN A 512 -28.33 7.94 -40.50
CA ASN A 512 -28.85 8.73 -39.40
C ASN A 512 -28.71 10.23 -39.69
N ASP A 513 -29.79 10.99 -39.57
CA ASP A 513 -29.83 12.43 -39.90
C ASP A 513 -29.07 13.30 -38.89
N LYS A 514 -28.83 12.82 -37.66
CA LYS A 514 -28.22 13.59 -36.57
C LYS A 514 -26.72 13.38 -36.47
N MET A 515 -26.28 12.16 -36.62
CA MET A 515 -24.87 11.74 -36.47
C MET A 515 -24.60 10.53 -37.38
N THR A 516 -23.47 10.50 -38.04
CA THR A 516 -23.00 9.33 -38.81
C THR A 516 -21.60 8.97 -38.37
N PRO A 517 -21.15 7.71 -38.59
CA PRO A 517 -19.78 7.31 -38.28
C PRO A 517 -18.73 8.19 -38.96
N VAL A 518 -19.01 8.71 -40.18
CA VAL A 518 -18.11 9.62 -40.89
C VAL A 518 -17.97 10.95 -40.16
N PHE A 519 -19.07 11.50 -39.65
CA PHE A 519 -19.03 12.73 -38.84
C PHE A 519 -18.35 12.49 -37.50
N ALA A 520 -18.62 11.37 -36.83
CA ALA A 520 -17.98 10.99 -35.58
C ALA A 520 -16.46 10.90 -35.74
N GLU A 521 -15.99 10.26 -36.82
CA GLU A 521 -14.56 10.15 -37.11
C GLU A 521 -13.92 11.50 -37.43
N ARG A 522 -14.57 12.32 -38.22
CA ARG A 522 -14.10 13.67 -38.51
C ARG A 522 -13.98 14.52 -37.25
N ASP A 523 -14.93 14.44 -36.34
CA ASP A 523 -14.88 15.15 -35.08
C ASP A 523 -13.76 14.61 -34.16
N LEU A 524 -13.54 13.31 -34.14
CA LEU A 524 -12.40 12.70 -33.44
C LEU A 524 -11.09 13.31 -33.95
N TRP A 525 -10.82 13.22 -35.25
CA TRP A 525 -9.55 13.72 -35.81
C TRP A 525 -9.37 15.22 -35.66
N LYS A 526 -10.44 16.02 -35.73
CA LYS A 526 -10.40 17.44 -35.43
C LYS A 526 -9.90 17.74 -34.02
N ASN A 527 -10.28 16.93 -33.05
CA ASN A 527 -9.91 17.12 -31.64
C ASN A 527 -8.52 16.58 -31.33
N ILE A 528 -8.10 15.45 -31.92
CA ILE A 528 -6.82 14.82 -31.57
C ILE A 528 -5.64 15.37 -32.38
N TYR A 529 -5.86 15.85 -33.61
CA TYR A 529 -4.78 16.32 -34.47
C TYR A 529 -3.93 17.47 -33.87
N PRO A 530 -4.53 18.50 -33.23
CA PRO A 530 -3.78 19.53 -32.53
C PRO A 530 -2.93 18.98 -31.37
N LEU A 531 -3.44 17.96 -30.66
CA LEU A 531 -2.73 17.34 -29.53
C LEU A 531 -1.50 16.55 -30.02
N LEU A 532 -1.63 15.82 -31.14
CA LEU A 532 -0.53 15.09 -31.75
C LEU A 532 0.56 16.00 -32.32
N LYS A 533 0.18 17.14 -32.90
CA LYS A 533 1.16 18.11 -33.45
C LYS A 533 1.96 18.86 -32.38
N GLY A 534 1.49 18.87 -31.13
CA GLY A 534 2.02 19.73 -30.09
C GLY A 534 1.73 21.20 -30.39
N ASN A 535 1.09 21.92 -29.46
CA ASN A 535 0.83 23.35 -29.62
C ASN A 535 2.15 24.10 -29.92
N LYS A 536 2.29 24.55 -31.17
CA LYS A 536 3.22 25.63 -31.50
C LYS A 536 2.60 26.95 -31.00
N LYS A 537 2.41 27.10 -29.70
CA LYS A 537 2.14 28.43 -29.11
C LYS A 537 3.12 28.63 -27.96
N GLY A 538 4.09 29.49 -28.27
CA GLY A 538 4.94 30.35 -27.52
C GLY A 538 5.58 29.92 -26.23
#